data_1a36b4af2a304ef79b1f5c24772133da
#
_entry.id   1a36b4af2a304ef79b1f5c24772133da
#
_cell.length_a   1.000
_cell.length_b   1.000
_cell.length_c   1.000
_cell.angle_alpha   90.00
_cell.angle_beta   90.00
_cell.angle_gamma   90.00
#
_symmetry.space_group_name_H-M   'P 1'
#
loop_
_entity.id
_entity.type
_entity.pdbx_description
1 polymer ?
#
loop_
_entity_poly.entity_id
_entity_poly.type
_entity_poly.pdbx_seq_one_letter_code
_entity_poly.pdbx_strand_id
1 'polypeptide(L)'
;RDGIAYPLRWKSSMSFKNLMAVRTAAVLGAGIVPDLPLFHAVEELRSGQLKTILEGWRCPSASCFIYATQEAYEKRRVRILFDWLAECEHKTLDKFRQEFPQLFG
;
A
#
# COMPACT_ATOMS: atom_id res chain seq x y z
N ARG A 1 3.51 7.68 -15.78
CA ARG A 1 2.59 7.17 -16.80
C ARG A 1 3.40 6.74 -18.03
N ASP A 2 3.08 5.62 -18.61
CA ASP A 2 3.75 5.07 -19.80
C ASP A 2 5.27 4.91 -19.65
N GLY A 3 5.74 4.57 -18.45
CA GLY A 3 7.15 4.43 -18.12
C GLY A 3 7.91 5.73 -17.92
N ILE A 4 7.23 6.87 -18.03
CA ILE A 4 7.84 8.19 -17.82
C ILE A 4 7.43 8.69 -16.44
N ALA A 5 8.42 9.10 -15.63
CA ALA A 5 8.20 9.68 -14.33
C ALA A 5 7.97 11.20 -14.43
N TYR A 6 6.92 11.65 -13.78
CA TYR A 6 6.58 13.07 -13.68
C TYR A 6 6.63 13.50 -12.22
N PRO A 7 7.32 14.57 -11.87
CA PRO A 7 7.32 15.06 -10.50
C PRO A 7 5.94 15.59 -10.14
N LEU A 8 5.41 15.13 -9.02
CA LEU A 8 4.15 15.62 -8.51
C LEU A 8 4.39 16.90 -7.70
N ARG A 9 3.81 18.00 -8.14
CA ARG A 9 3.86 19.27 -7.44
C ARG A 9 2.49 19.57 -6.85
N TRP A 10 2.44 19.69 -5.54
CA TRP A 10 1.21 20.04 -4.84
C TRP A 10 1.43 21.14 -3.81
N LYS A 11 0.35 21.79 -3.45
CA LYS A 11 0.29 22.62 -2.27
C LYS A 11 -0.50 21.85 -1.22
N SER A 12 0.15 21.42 -0.16
CA SER A 12 -0.51 20.75 0.94
C SER A 12 -0.93 21.75 2.01
N SER A 13 -2.20 21.72 2.39
CA SER A 13 -2.71 22.49 3.53
C SER A 13 -2.64 21.71 4.82
N MET A 14 -2.47 20.37 4.74
CA MET A 14 -2.42 19.47 5.88
C MET A 14 -1.35 18.40 5.68
N SER A 15 -0.70 18.05 6.77
CA SER A 15 0.28 16.96 6.82
C SER A 15 0.11 16.18 8.10
N PHE A 16 0.22 14.85 8.00
CA PHE A 16 0.06 13.95 9.14
C PHE A 16 1.23 12.98 9.19
N LYS A 17 1.64 12.60 10.40
CA LYS A 17 2.68 11.59 10.62
C LYS A 17 2.14 10.16 10.69
N ASN A 18 0.83 10.00 10.69
CA ASN A 18 0.15 8.73 10.86
C ASN A 18 -0.71 8.43 9.64
N LEU A 19 -0.51 7.27 9.02
CA LEU A 19 -1.26 6.85 7.83
C LEU A 19 -2.77 6.71 8.08
N MET A 20 -3.17 6.31 9.29
CA MET A 20 -4.58 6.21 9.65
C MET A 20 -5.25 7.59 9.68
N ALA A 21 -4.53 8.61 10.16
CA ALA A 21 -5.02 9.98 10.13
C ALA A 21 -5.16 10.52 8.70
N VAL A 22 -4.20 10.21 7.84
CA VAL A 22 -4.27 10.54 6.40
C VAL A 22 -5.49 9.90 5.76
N ARG A 23 -5.72 8.62 6.00
CA ARG A 23 -6.89 7.90 5.49
C ARG A 23 -8.19 8.52 5.96
N THR A 24 -8.30 8.80 7.25
CA THR A 24 -9.49 9.43 7.84
C THR A 24 -9.77 10.79 7.24
N ALA A 25 -8.75 11.61 7.05
CA ALA A 25 -8.88 12.93 6.42
C ALA A 25 -9.40 12.80 4.98
N ALA A 26 -8.90 11.85 4.21
CA ALA A 26 -9.37 11.61 2.85
C ALA A 26 -10.83 11.15 2.81
N VAL A 27 -11.23 10.24 3.69
CA VAL A 27 -12.61 9.76 3.83
C VAL A 27 -13.57 10.90 4.18
N LEU A 28 -13.13 11.84 5.02
CA LEU A 28 -13.92 13.02 5.41
C LEU A 28 -13.95 14.10 4.34
N GLY A 29 -13.30 13.90 3.20
CA GLY A 29 -13.33 14.85 2.10
C GLY A 29 -12.37 16.02 2.23
N ALA A 30 -11.34 15.89 3.06
CA ALA A 30 -10.36 16.96 3.26
C ALA A 30 -9.42 17.19 2.07
N GLY A 31 -9.33 16.23 1.15
CA GLY A 31 -8.49 16.36 -0.03
C GLY A 31 -8.17 15.02 -0.70
N ILE A 32 -7.11 15.04 -1.49
CA ILE A 32 -6.61 13.91 -2.24
C ILE A 32 -5.32 13.40 -1.59
N VAL A 33 -5.17 12.09 -1.46
CA VAL A 33 -3.96 11.46 -0.92
C VAL A 33 -3.21 10.78 -2.06
N PRO A 34 -1.97 11.20 -2.35
CA PRO A 34 -1.22 10.65 -3.47
C PRO A 34 -0.54 9.31 -3.20
N ASP A 35 -0.24 8.98 -1.96
CA ASP A 35 0.68 7.90 -1.61
C ASP A 35 0.19 6.98 -0.48
N LEU A 36 -1.10 6.87 -0.26
CA LEU A 36 -1.63 5.95 0.75
C LEU A 36 -1.43 4.49 0.29
N PRO A 37 -0.73 3.66 1.07
CA PRO A 37 -0.56 2.24 0.72
C PRO A 37 -1.89 1.51 0.60
N LEU A 38 -2.02 0.61 -0.36
CA LEU A 38 -3.25 -0.09 -0.67
C LEU A 38 -3.85 -0.81 0.54
N PHE A 39 -3.03 -1.51 1.31
CA PHE A 39 -3.54 -2.26 2.48
C PHE A 39 -4.11 -1.37 3.59
N HIS A 40 -3.82 -0.07 3.58
CA HIS A 40 -4.46 0.91 4.47
C HIS A 40 -5.77 1.46 3.90
N ALA A 41 -6.10 1.18 2.66
CA ALA A 41 -7.25 1.74 1.97
C ALA A 41 -8.24 0.69 1.44
N VAL A 42 -7.96 -0.60 1.63
CA VAL A 42 -8.74 -1.69 1.03
C VAL A 42 -10.23 -1.62 1.40
N GLU A 43 -10.53 -1.48 2.68
CA GLU A 43 -11.93 -1.46 3.14
C GLU A 43 -12.67 -0.23 2.62
N GLU A 44 -12.01 0.91 2.59
CA GLU A 44 -12.59 2.17 2.10
C GLU A 44 -12.82 2.12 0.58
N LEU A 45 -11.93 1.46 -0.15
CA LEU A 45 -12.13 1.24 -1.60
C LEU A 45 -13.28 0.26 -1.87
N ARG A 46 -13.40 -0.81 -1.07
CA ARG A 46 -14.50 -1.77 -1.20
C ARG A 46 -15.84 -1.13 -0.88
N SER A 47 -15.91 -0.30 0.14
CA SER A 47 -17.14 0.37 0.57
C SER A 47 -17.52 1.59 -0.27
N GLY A 48 -16.62 2.06 -1.13
CA GLY A 48 -16.83 3.27 -1.92
C GLY A 48 -16.56 4.57 -1.19
N GLN A 49 -16.05 4.53 0.05
CA GLN A 49 -15.66 5.73 0.80
C GLN A 49 -14.45 6.44 0.17
N LEU A 50 -13.58 5.68 -0.48
CA LEU A 50 -12.47 6.18 -1.28
C LEU A 50 -12.56 5.61 -2.69
N LYS A 51 -12.03 6.32 -3.65
CA LYS A 51 -11.87 5.85 -5.03
C LYS A 51 -10.53 6.26 -5.59
N THR A 52 -10.04 5.47 -6.53
CA THR A 52 -8.83 5.81 -7.27
C THR A 52 -9.14 6.90 -8.30
N ILE A 53 -8.18 7.78 -8.50
CA ILE A 53 -8.25 8.85 -9.48
C ILE A 53 -7.00 8.82 -10.35
N LEU A 54 -7.00 9.58 -11.45
CA LEU A 54 -5.87 9.66 -12.39
C LEU A 54 -5.50 8.28 -12.94
N GLU A 55 -6.47 7.65 -13.59
CA GLU A 55 -6.27 6.36 -14.23
C GLU A 55 -5.03 6.35 -15.14
N GLY A 56 -4.24 5.28 -15.04
CA GLY A 56 -2.97 5.16 -15.77
C GLY A 56 -1.78 5.84 -15.11
N TRP A 57 -1.99 6.60 -14.03
CA TRP A 57 -0.91 7.18 -13.25
C TRP A 57 -0.63 6.35 -12.01
N ARG A 58 0.63 6.23 -11.65
CA ARG A 58 1.06 5.44 -10.49
C ARG A 58 2.23 6.09 -9.78
N CYS A 59 2.28 5.86 -8.47
CA CYS A 59 3.50 6.08 -7.70
C CYS A 59 4.52 4.97 -7.98
N PRO A 60 5.82 5.22 -7.79
CA PRO A 60 6.83 4.17 -7.88
C PRO A 60 6.49 3.01 -6.94
N SER A 61 6.73 1.79 -7.40
CA SER A 61 6.53 0.60 -6.58
C SER A 61 7.54 0.57 -5.44
N ALA A 62 7.09 0.17 -4.27
CA ALA A 62 7.95 -0.09 -3.13
C ALA A 62 8.04 -1.60 -2.90
N SER A 63 9.22 -2.08 -2.54
CA SER A 63 9.41 -3.47 -2.14
C SER A 63 9.17 -3.62 -0.65
N CYS A 64 8.46 -4.68 -0.26
CA CYS A 64 8.29 -5.06 1.13
C CYS A 64 9.26 -6.17 1.48
N PHE A 65 9.90 -6.06 2.64
CA PHE A 65 10.89 -7.02 3.11
C PHE A 65 10.54 -7.52 4.50
N ILE A 66 10.83 -8.79 4.75
CA ILE A 66 10.76 -9.38 6.07
C ILE A 66 12.21 -9.59 6.53
N TYR A 67 12.52 -9.14 7.73
CA TYR A 67 13.86 -9.22 8.28
C TYR A 67 13.92 -10.13 9.50
N ALA A 68 14.97 -10.91 9.59
CA ALA A 68 15.33 -11.63 10.80
C ALA A 68 16.84 -11.61 10.94
N THR A 69 17.33 -11.62 12.17
CA THR A 69 18.75 -11.83 12.41
C THR A 69 19.13 -13.27 12.05
N GLN A 70 20.39 -13.50 11.69
CA GLN A 70 20.90 -14.85 11.41
C GLN A 70 20.62 -15.79 12.58
N GLU A 71 20.90 -15.35 13.80
CA GLU A 71 20.68 -16.13 15.02
C GLU A 71 19.21 -16.47 15.22
N ALA A 72 18.30 -15.50 15.04
CA ALA A 72 16.87 -15.74 15.16
C ALA A 72 16.35 -16.69 14.10
N TYR A 73 16.82 -16.58 12.85
CA TYR A 73 16.41 -17.43 11.74
C TYR A 73 16.84 -18.88 11.90
N GLU A 74 17.90 -19.16 12.65
CA GLU A 74 18.35 -20.50 12.98
C GLU A 74 17.35 -21.26 13.88
N LYS A 75 16.52 -20.55 14.62
CA LYS A 75 15.46 -21.15 15.44
C LYS A 75 14.31 -21.64 14.55
N ARG A 76 13.97 -22.92 14.68
CA ARG A 76 12.92 -23.55 13.85
C ARG A 76 11.60 -22.80 13.90
N ARG A 77 11.16 -22.38 15.08
CA ARG A 77 9.90 -21.64 15.25
C ARG A 77 9.90 -20.31 14.50
N VAL A 78 11.06 -19.63 14.46
CA VAL A 78 11.19 -18.35 13.74
C VAL A 78 11.16 -18.57 12.24
N ARG A 79 11.83 -19.61 11.73
CA ARG A 79 11.78 -19.95 10.30
C ARG A 79 10.38 -20.30 9.84
N ILE A 80 9.65 -21.08 10.62
CA ILE A 80 8.26 -21.45 10.30
C ILE A 80 7.39 -20.20 10.22
N LEU A 81 7.51 -19.29 11.19
CA LEU A 81 6.77 -18.03 11.18
C LEU A 81 7.17 -17.14 10.00
N PHE A 82 8.46 -17.04 9.73
CA PHE A 82 9.01 -16.24 8.62
C PHE A 82 8.45 -16.72 7.27
N ASP A 83 8.53 -18.02 7.01
CA ASP A 83 8.05 -18.63 5.77
C ASP A 83 6.53 -18.48 5.63
N TRP A 84 5.80 -18.63 6.73
CA TRP A 84 4.36 -18.44 6.76
C TRP A 84 3.96 -16.99 6.46
N LEU A 85 4.66 -16.02 7.05
CA LEU A 85 4.42 -14.60 6.78
C LEU A 85 4.69 -14.25 5.32
N ALA A 86 5.79 -14.76 4.75
CA ALA A 86 6.12 -14.55 3.34
C ALA A 86 5.04 -15.13 2.42
N GLU A 87 4.53 -16.31 2.72
CA GLU A 87 3.45 -16.93 1.96
C GLU A 87 2.14 -16.13 2.07
N CYS A 88 1.80 -15.67 3.27
CA CYS A 88 0.61 -14.83 3.48
C CYS A 88 0.70 -13.52 2.70
N GLU A 89 1.87 -12.89 2.68
CA GLU A 89 2.12 -11.67 1.91
C GLU A 89 1.86 -11.90 0.42
N HIS A 90 2.42 -12.96 -0.16
CA HIS A 90 2.21 -13.29 -1.57
C HIS A 90 0.73 -13.55 -1.89
N LYS A 91 0.04 -14.31 -1.06
CA LYS A 91 -1.39 -14.57 -1.23
C LYS A 91 -2.23 -13.30 -1.15
N THR A 92 -1.90 -12.41 -0.23
CA THR A 92 -2.60 -11.13 -0.07
C THR A 92 -2.39 -10.24 -1.29
N LEU A 93 -1.16 -10.14 -1.78
CA LEU A 93 -0.85 -9.38 -2.98
C LEU A 93 -1.57 -9.93 -4.22
N ASP A 94 -1.63 -11.24 -4.37
CA ASP A 94 -2.35 -11.87 -5.48
C ASP A 94 -3.85 -11.57 -5.43
N LYS A 95 -4.45 -11.60 -4.25
CA LYS A 95 -5.84 -11.20 -4.05
C LYS A 95 -6.08 -9.74 -4.45
N PHE A 96 -5.19 -8.85 -4.03
CA PHE A 96 -5.31 -7.43 -4.36
C PHE A 96 -5.16 -7.18 -5.86
N ARG A 97 -4.26 -7.90 -6.54
CA ARG A 97 -4.12 -7.82 -7.99
C ARG A 97 -5.39 -8.24 -8.73
N GLN A 98 -6.07 -9.26 -8.23
CA GLN A 98 -7.33 -9.71 -8.79
C GLN A 98 -8.48 -8.74 -8.51
N GLU A 99 -8.54 -8.19 -7.31
CA GLU A 99 -9.60 -7.28 -6.89
C GLU A 99 -9.44 -5.86 -7.44
N PHE A 100 -8.21 -5.38 -7.53
CA PHE A 100 -7.89 -4.02 -7.98
C PHE A 100 -6.88 -4.03 -9.14
N PRO A 101 -7.20 -4.66 -10.28
CA PRO A 101 -6.24 -4.78 -11.38
C PRO A 101 -5.77 -3.42 -11.92
N GLN A 102 -6.60 -2.39 -11.82
CA GLN A 102 -6.27 -1.03 -12.25
C GLN A 102 -5.12 -0.42 -11.46
N LEU A 103 -4.81 -0.92 -10.28
CA LEU A 103 -3.73 -0.41 -9.44
C LEU A 103 -2.39 -1.10 -9.70
N PHE A 104 -2.40 -2.26 -10.36
CA PHE A 104 -1.21 -3.07 -10.59
C PHE A 104 -0.80 -3.14 -12.06
N GLY A 105 -1.65 -2.82 -12.95
CA GLY A 105 -1.51 -2.76 -14.39
C GLY A 105 -0.29 -3.32 -15.01
#